data_5caeee4a5593ec5b814fb9ee35f302d2
#
_entry.id   5caeee4a5593ec5b814fb9ee35f302d2
#
_cell.length_a   1.000
_cell.length_b   1.000
_cell.length_c   1.000
_cell.angle_alpha   90.00
_cell.angle_beta   90.00
_cell.angle_gamma   90.00
#
_symmetry.space_group_name_H-M   'P 1'
#
loop_
_entity.id
_entity.type
_entity.pdbx_description
1 polymer ?
#
loop_
_entity_poly.entity_id
_entity_poly.type
_entity_poly.pdbx_seq_one_letter_code
_entity_poly.pdbx_strand_id
1 'polypeptide(L)'
;MAVKTALLALALAVVTGSASAQDDRADKLEEIKERGRVEIAVYDSFPPWSYKAESGGYTGIDVDIAKALGDKLGVSTTINAFPADESMGDDIRNMVWKGHYIGRKPADAMLHVGMAPSFQAENDQATFLGAYYNETMGFVYDAERFGADVDSPLALAGNKIGVQLDTLGDFYLTSAFQGQLREDVEHFKSVPEAMRAFNKGELAGVMAPLGELRGAVNMLENENIDIRQVQLTGLYQNDWDVGLAIKAGNPELAQALGDAMTELRGSGRLEEIFNDYGVPYRSPT
;
A
#
# COMPACT_ATOMS: atom_id res chain seq x y z
N MET A 1 -15.64 -74.45 -52.72
CA MET A 1 -16.53 -73.77 -51.76
C MET A 1 -15.60 -72.91 -50.84
N ALA A 2 -15.60 -71.63 -51.07
CA ALA A 2 -14.77 -70.68 -50.31
C ALA A 2 -15.71 -69.71 -49.57
N VAL A 3 -15.73 -69.75 -48.27
CA VAL A 3 -16.47 -68.85 -47.41
C VAL A 3 -15.57 -67.66 -47.11
N LYS A 4 -15.98 -66.45 -47.57
CA LYS A 4 -15.36 -65.18 -47.26
C LYS A 4 -15.95 -64.65 -45.96
N THR A 5 -15.15 -64.57 -44.92
CA THR A 5 -15.51 -63.92 -43.66
C THR A 5 -15.13 -62.46 -43.75
N ALA A 6 -16.11 -61.54 -43.68
CA ALA A 6 -15.90 -60.11 -43.64
C ALA A 6 -15.73 -59.67 -42.17
N LEU A 7 -14.59 -59.11 -41.84
CA LEU A 7 -14.31 -58.45 -40.54
C LEU A 7 -14.79 -56.99 -40.62
N LEU A 8 -15.76 -56.67 -39.83
CA LEU A 8 -16.30 -55.29 -39.64
C LEU A 8 -15.47 -54.67 -38.51
N ALA A 9 -14.58 -53.72 -38.83
CA ALA A 9 -13.85 -52.94 -37.84
C ALA A 9 -14.70 -51.76 -37.35
N LEU A 10 -15.15 -51.81 -36.10
CA LEU A 10 -15.86 -50.73 -35.43
C LEU A 10 -14.82 -49.77 -34.84
N ALA A 11 -14.62 -48.60 -35.45
CA ALA A 11 -13.79 -47.54 -34.93
C ALA A 11 -14.56 -46.77 -33.83
N LEU A 12 -14.20 -46.98 -32.58
CA LEU A 12 -14.70 -46.21 -31.42
C LEU A 12 -13.92 -44.92 -31.34
N ALA A 13 -14.50 -43.81 -31.77
CA ALA A 13 -13.91 -42.47 -31.57
C ALA A 13 -14.12 -42.06 -30.11
N VAL A 14 -13.05 -42.11 -29.30
CA VAL A 14 -13.01 -41.54 -27.95
C VAL A 14 -12.83 -40.04 -28.14
N VAL A 15 -13.91 -39.29 -27.99
CA VAL A 15 -13.83 -37.83 -27.83
C VAL A 15 -13.40 -37.57 -26.39
N THR A 16 -12.10 -37.34 -26.19
CA THR A 16 -11.57 -36.80 -24.93
C THR A 16 -11.89 -35.31 -24.90
N GLY A 17 -13.06 -34.97 -24.40
CA GLY A 17 -13.38 -33.62 -23.97
C GLY A 17 -12.46 -33.27 -22.80
N SER A 18 -11.46 -32.43 -23.05
CA SER A 18 -10.73 -31.71 -21.95
C SER A 18 -11.75 -30.78 -21.29
N ALA A 19 -12.47 -31.30 -20.29
CA ALA A 19 -13.17 -30.43 -19.35
C ALA A 19 -12.06 -29.68 -18.60
N SER A 20 -11.84 -28.42 -18.95
CA SER A 20 -11.22 -27.47 -18.05
C SER A 20 -12.04 -27.54 -16.77
N ALA A 21 -11.46 -28.03 -15.69
CA ALA A 21 -12.05 -27.90 -14.37
C ALA A 21 -12.10 -26.38 -14.08
N GLN A 22 -13.20 -25.76 -14.43
CA GLN A 22 -13.58 -24.45 -13.95
C GLN A 22 -13.77 -24.66 -12.45
N ASP A 23 -12.92 -24.02 -11.63
CA ASP A 23 -13.04 -24.06 -10.18
C ASP A 23 -14.41 -23.44 -9.85
N ASP A 24 -15.38 -24.29 -9.49
CA ASP A 24 -16.80 -23.94 -9.26
C ASP A 24 -16.98 -23.21 -7.90
N ARG A 25 -15.94 -22.51 -7.44
CA ARG A 25 -16.04 -21.63 -6.28
C ARG A 25 -16.76 -20.36 -6.71
N ALA A 26 -17.81 -20.01 -5.99
CA ALA A 26 -18.44 -18.70 -6.11
C ALA A 26 -17.37 -17.60 -6.00
N ASP A 27 -17.47 -16.57 -6.86
CA ASP A 27 -16.60 -15.40 -6.76
C ASP A 27 -16.77 -14.75 -5.38
N LYS A 28 -15.71 -14.25 -4.84
CA LYS A 28 -15.68 -13.65 -3.50
C LYS A 28 -16.68 -12.49 -3.35
N LEU A 29 -17.04 -11.82 -4.43
CA LEU A 29 -18.04 -10.75 -4.43
C LEU A 29 -19.41 -11.25 -3.97
N GLU A 30 -19.85 -12.44 -4.40
CA GLU A 30 -21.13 -13.03 -3.95
C GLU A 30 -21.11 -13.33 -2.45
N GLU A 31 -20.01 -13.94 -1.94
CA GLU A 31 -19.86 -14.20 -0.50
C GLU A 31 -19.90 -12.89 0.32
N ILE A 32 -19.27 -11.80 -0.19
CA ILE A 32 -19.28 -10.48 0.46
C ILE A 32 -20.71 -9.94 0.52
N LYS A 33 -21.46 -10.01 -0.58
CA LYS A 33 -22.84 -9.53 -0.65
C LYS A 33 -23.78 -10.34 0.25
N GLU A 34 -23.66 -11.66 0.27
CA GLU A 34 -24.47 -12.53 1.10
C GLU A 34 -24.26 -12.28 2.60
N ARG A 35 -23.02 -12.09 3.05
CA ARG A 35 -22.74 -11.78 4.45
C ARG A 35 -22.93 -10.29 4.81
N GLY A 36 -23.18 -9.41 3.82
CA GLY A 36 -23.47 -7.99 3.99
C GLY A 36 -22.28 -7.14 4.48
N ARG A 37 -21.05 -7.63 4.35
CA ARG A 37 -19.85 -6.90 4.75
C ARG A 37 -18.62 -7.31 3.94
N VAL A 38 -17.71 -6.33 3.72
CA VAL A 38 -16.37 -6.53 3.18
C VAL A 38 -15.35 -6.39 4.30
N GLU A 39 -14.35 -7.28 4.34
CA GLU A 39 -13.24 -7.22 5.28
C GLU A 39 -11.99 -6.69 4.56
N ILE A 40 -11.49 -5.54 5.00
CA ILE A 40 -10.34 -4.88 4.36
C ILE A 40 -9.18 -4.80 5.35
N ALA A 41 -8.05 -5.36 4.95
CA ALA A 41 -6.80 -5.30 5.71
C ALA A 41 -6.12 -3.95 5.50
N VAL A 42 -5.64 -3.36 6.60
CA VAL A 42 -4.85 -2.14 6.64
C VAL A 42 -3.72 -2.32 7.65
N TYR A 43 -2.63 -1.59 7.50
CA TYR A 43 -1.54 -1.62 8.48
C TYR A 43 -2.00 -1.04 9.83
N ASP A 44 -1.49 -1.60 10.92
CA ASP A 44 -1.67 -1.03 12.27
C ASP A 44 -0.59 0.03 12.53
N SER A 45 -0.99 1.11 13.22
CA SER A 45 -0.04 2.16 13.65
C SER A 45 0.74 2.84 12.51
N PHE A 46 0.07 3.13 11.40
CA PHE A 46 0.64 3.71 10.19
C PHE A 46 -0.03 5.05 9.82
N PRO A 47 0.08 6.13 10.65
CA PRO A 47 -0.49 7.42 10.33
C PRO A 47 0.26 8.10 9.15
N PRO A 48 -0.44 8.82 8.27
CA PRO A 48 -1.88 9.15 8.29
C PRO A 48 -2.78 8.10 7.64
N TRP A 49 -2.22 6.95 7.19
CA TRP A 49 -2.92 5.94 6.41
C TRP A 49 -3.92 5.12 7.23
N SER A 50 -3.46 4.53 8.34
CA SER A 50 -4.31 3.76 9.24
C SER A 50 -3.72 3.71 10.65
N TYR A 51 -4.50 4.10 11.64
CA TYR A 51 -4.08 4.15 13.04
C TYR A 51 -5.29 4.19 13.98
N LYS A 52 -5.05 3.92 15.27
CA LYS A 52 -6.11 4.00 16.28
C LYS A 52 -6.42 5.45 16.64
N ALA A 53 -7.70 5.80 16.56
CA ALA A 53 -8.19 7.09 17.07
C ALA A 53 -8.21 7.09 18.60
N GLU A 54 -8.10 8.26 19.24
CA GLU A 54 -8.24 8.42 20.70
C GLU A 54 -9.62 7.97 21.21
N SER A 55 -10.65 8.14 20.39
CA SER A 55 -12.03 7.70 20.67
C SER A 55 -12.23 6.19 20.58
N GLY A 56 -11.20 5.42 20.16
CA GLY A 56 -11.27 4.01 19.83
C GLY A 56 -11.64 3.76 18.36
N GLY A 57 -11.35 2.57 17.87
CA GLY A 57 -11.50 2.23 16.45
C GLY A 57 -10.31 2.71 15.60
N TYR A 58 -10.39 2.44 14.29
CA TYR A 58 -9.39 2.84 13.31
C TYR A 58 -9.85 4.05 12.49
N THR A 59 -8.91 4.91 12.17
CA THR A 59 -9.06 6.10 11.32
C THR A 59 -7.85 6.22 10.40
N GLY A 60 -7.90 7.08 9.41
CA GLY A 60 -6.84 7.31 8.43
C GLY A 60 -7.33 7.20 6.99
N ILE A 61 -6.49 7.60 6.06
CA ILE A 61 -6.80 7.65 4.62
C ILE A 61 -7.27 6.29 4.11
N ASP A 62 -6.51 5.21 4.39
CA ASP A 62 -6.85 3.85 3.95
C ASP A 62 -8.15 3.35 4.60
N VAL A 63 -8.40 3.73 5.86
CA VAL A 63 -9.63 3.38 6.55
C VAL A 63 -10.84 4.03 5.90
N ASP A 64 -10.73 5.29 5.49
CA ASP A 64 -11.84 6.01 4.87
C ASP A 64 -12.03 5.60 3.40
N ILE A 65 -10.94 5.26 2.68
CA ILE A 65 -11.03 4.58 1.38
C ILE A 65 -11.73 3.23 1.52
N ALA A 66 -11.36 2.41 2.51
CA ALA A 66 -11.99 1.11 2.76
C ALA A 66 -13.51 1.24 3.00
N LYS A 67 -13.93 2.22 3.82
CA LYS A 67 -15.36 2.50 4.05
C LYS A 67 -16.06 2.91 2.75
N ALA A 68 -15.45 3.83 1.99
CA ALA A 68 -16.00 4.28 0.71
C ALA A 68 -16.14 3.15 -0.31
N LEU A 69 -15.19 2.19 -0.34
CA LEU A 69 -15.30 0.98 -1.16
C LEU A 69 -16.47 0.09 -0.71
N GLY A 70 -16.64 -0.12 0.59
CA GLY A 70 -17.78 -0.87 1.14
C GLY A 70 -19.14 -0.23 0.77
N ASP A 71 -19.24 1.09 0.89
CA ASP A 71 -20.44 1.85 0.49
C ASP A 71 -20.74 1.65 -1.01
N LYS A 72 -19.71 1.67 -1.87
CA LYS A 72 -19.88 1.41 -3.31
C LYS A 72 -20.31 -0.03 -3.62
N LEU A 73 -19.86 -1.01 -2.83
CA LEU A 73 -20.31 -2.39 -2.94
C LEU A 73 -21.72 -2.61 -2.32
N GLY A 74 -22.26 -1.63 -1.60
CA GLY A 74 -23.55 -1.72 -0.91
C GLY A 74 -23.51 -2.58 0.35
N VAL A 75 -22.35 -2.69 1.01
CA VAL A 75 -22.14 -3.51 2.21
C VAL A 75 -21.42 -2.72 3.29
N SER A 76 -21.46 -3.20 4.55
CA SER A 76 -20.66 -2.63 5.63
C SER A 76 -19.17 -2.99 5.48
N THR A 77 -18.28 -2.18 6.07
CA THR A 77 -16.84 -2.42 6.07
C THR A 77 -16.35 -2.86 7.44
N THR A 78 -15.56 -3.91 7.48
CA THR A 78 -14.78 -4.31 8.66
C THR A 78 -13.31 -4.05 8.41
N ILE A 79 -12.68 -3.26 9.27
CA ILE A 79 -11.24 -2.99 9.21
C ILE A 79 -10.50 -4.10 9.95
N ASN A 80 -9.60 -4.79 9.23
CA ASN A 80 -8.72 -5.82 9.74
C ASN A 80 -7.30 -5.26 9.83
N ALA A 81 -7.01 -4.53 10.91
CA ALA A 81 -5.69 -3.96 11.11
C ALA A 81 -4.66 -5.01 11.57
N PHE A 82 -3.45 -4.91 11.03
CA PHE A 82 -2.38 -5.86 11.31
C PHE A 82 -1.02 -5.15 11.37
N PRO A 83 -0.06 -5.64 12.18
CA PRO A 83 1.31 -5.16 12.14
C PRO A 83 1.98 -5.66 10.86
N ALA A 84 2.84 -4.83 10.24
CA ALA A 84 3.66 -5.24 9.12
C ALA A 84 4.54 -6.44 9.50
N ASP A 85 4.72 -7.37 8.58
CA ASP A 85 5.65 -8.49 8.67
C ASP A 85 7.03 -8.10 8.10
N GLU A 86 7.91 -9.04 7.82
CA GLU A 86 9.26 -8.77 7.33
C GLU A 86 9.28 -8.13 5.93
N SER A 87 8.26 -8.41 5.12
CA SER A 87 8.12 -7.84 3.77
C SER A 87 6.66 -7.65 3.36
N MET A 88 6.39 -6.72 2.44
CA MET A 88 5.06 -6.57 1.85
C MET A 88 4.57 -7.85 1.15
N GLY A 89 5.46 -8.69 0.61
CA GLY A 89 5.10 -10.00 0.05
C GLY A 89 4.57 -10.96 1.13
N ASP A 90 5.15 -10.92 2.33
CA ASP A 90 4.66 -11.68 3.50
C ASP A 90 3.31 -11.15 3.96
N ASP A 91 3.13 -9.83 3.99
CA ASP A 91 1.85 -9.19 4.32
C ASP A 91 0.75 -9.62 3.35
N ILE A 92 0.99 -9.56 2.05
CA ILE A 92 0.04 -10.02 1.02
C ILE A 92 -0.26 -11.50 1.19
N ARG A 93 0.74 -12.34 1.42
CA ARG A 93 0.53 -13.77 1.68
C ARG A 93 -0.40 -13.98 2.87
N ASN A 94 -0.12 -13.29 3.96
CA ASN A 94 -0.82 -13.48 5.23
C ASN A 94 -2.22 -12.85 5.22
N MET A 95 -2.39 -11.69 4.58
CA MET A 95 -3.63 -10.92 4.65
C MET A 95 -4.54 -11.09 3.44
N VAL A 96 -4.04 -11.60 2.30
CA VAL A 96 -4.81 -11.65 1.06
C VAL A 96 -5.19 -13.08 0.65
N TRP A 97 -4.25 -14.06 0.70
CA TRP A 97 -4.53 -15.35 0.08
C TRP A 97 -4.32 -16.59 0.96
N LYS A 98 -3.36 -16.60 1.89
CA LYS A 98 -3.04 -17.80 2.69
C LYS A 98 -3.56 -17.74 4.12
N GLY A 99 -3.48 -16.59 4.77
CA GLY A 99 -3.68 -16.41 6.19
C GLY A 99 -2.39 -16.56 7.01
N HIS A 100 -2.39 -15.96 8.19
CA HIS A 100 -1.24 -15.94 9.08
C HIS A 100 -1.18 -17.25 9.92
N TYR A 101 0.02 -17.75 10.19
CA TYR A 101 0.24 -19.01 10.93
C TYR A 101 -0.37 -19.01 12.35
N ILE A 102 -0.62 -17.86 12.98
CA ILE A 102 -1.32 -17.74 14.26
C ILE A 102 -2.85 -17.85 14.14
N GLY A 103 -3.37 -18.28 12.99
CA GLY A 103 -4.81 -18.51 12.77
C GLY A 103 -5.60 -17.29 12.29
N ARG A 104 -4.95 -16.17 11.92
CA ARG A 104 -5.64 -15.04 11.29
C ARG A 104 -6.01 -15.41 9.86
N LYS A 105 -7.28 -15.24 9.50
CA LYS A 105 -7.77 -15.49 8.14
C LYS A 105 -7.43 -14.33 7.22
N PRO A 106 -7.27 -14.58 5.91
CA PRO A 106 -7.17 -13.51 4.93
C PRO A 106 -8.40 -12.61 4.95
N ALA A 107 -8.19 -11.33 4.68
CA ALA A 107 -9.23 -10.36 4.37
C ALA A 107 -9.71 -10.53 2.92
N ASP A 108 -10.74 -9.78 2.51
CA ASP A 108 -11.21 -9.77 1.13
C ASP A 108 -10.31 -8.93 0.23
N ALA A 109 -9.76 -7.85 0.78
CA ALA A 109 -8.79 -6.99 0.14
C ALA A 109 -7.79 -6.45 1.17
N MET A 110 -6.61 -6.02 0.69
CA MET A 110 -5.61 -5.30 1.45
C MET A 110 -5.32 -3.98 0.75
N LEU A 111 -5.34 -2.87 1.47
CA LEU A 111 -4.93 -1.54 1.00
C LEU A 111 -3.45 -1.29 1.26
N HIS A 112 -2.93 -0.22 0.69
CA HIS A 112 -1.57 0.27 0.81
C HIS A 112 -0.52 -0.70 0.26
N VAL A 113 -0.81 -1.28 -0.90
CA VAL A 113 0.14 -2.17 -1.59
C VAL A 113 0.84 -1.47 -2.74
N GLY A 114 2.13 -1.70 -2.89
CA GLY A 114 2.92 -1.17 -4.00
C GLY A 114 2.50 -1.78 -5.34
N MET A 115 2.42 -0.96 -6.39
CA MET A 115 1.92 -1.36 -7.70
C MET A 115 3.02 -1.62 -8.73
N ALA A 116 4.30 -1.75 -8.32
CA ALA A 116 5.39 -2.02 -9.24
C ALA A 116 5.19 -3.36 -10.01
N PRO A 117 5.35 -3.39 -11.34
CA PRO A 117 5.12 -4.61 -12.12
C PRO A 117 5.97 -5.82 -11.71
N SER A 118 7.22 -5.60 -11.30
CA SER A 118 8.09 -6.66 -10.78
C SER A 118 7.53 -7.27 -9.50
N PHE A 119 7.05 -6.44 -8.58
CA PHE A 119 6.46 -6.88 -7.32
C PHE A 119 5.15 -7.65 -7.55
N GLN A 120 4.30 -7.21 -8.49
CA GLN A 120 3.09 -7.94 -8.87
C GLN A 120 3.44 -9.33 -9.45
N ALA A 121 4.46 -9.41 -10.30
CA ALA A 121 4.90 -10.67 -10.89
C ALA A 121 5.45 -11.68 -9.86
N GLU A 122 6.05 -11.20 -8.78
CA GLU A 122 6.54 -12.03 -7.67
C GLU A 122 5.40 -12.52 -6.75
N ASN A 123 4.22 -11.90 -6.82
CA ASN A 123 3.07 -12.18 -5.95
C ASN A 123 1.83 -12.61 -6.77
N ASP A 124 1.99 -13.58 -7.65
CA ASP A 124 0.99 -14.08 -8.61
C ASP A 124 -0.29 -14.68 -7.97
N GLN A 125 -0.26 -14.96 -6.66
CA GLN A 125 -1.43 -15.40 -5.88
C GLN A 125 -2.37 -14.26 -5.51
N ALA A 126 -2.00 -13.02 -5.83
CA ALA A 126 -2.80 -11.82 -5.64
C ALA A 126 -3.07 -11.12 -6.98
N THR A 127 -4.23 -10.46 -7.06
CA THR A 127 -4.57 -9.53 -8.14
C THR A 127 -4.45 -8.11 -7.59
N PHE A 128 -3.62 -7.28 -8.23
CA PHE A 128 -3.38 -5.89 -7.88
C PHE A 128 -4.24 -4.98 -8.73
N LEU A 129 -4.88 -4.00 -8.12
CA LEU A 129 -5.82 -3.11 -8.82
C LEU A 129 -6.01 -1.79 -8.06
N GLY A 130 -6.73 -0.87 -8.71
CA GLY A 130 -7.24 0.32 -8.04
C GLY A 130 -6.16 1.19 -7.42
N ALA A 131 -5.06 1.46 -8.15
CA ALA A 131 -4.08 2.43 -7.70
C ALA A 131 -4.78 3.73 -7.32
N TYR A 132 -4.53 4.27 -6.11
CA TYR A 132 -5.25 5.43 -5.60
C TYR A 132 -4.34 6.59 -5.20
N TYR A 133 -3.04 6.38 -5.06
CA TYR A 133 -2.09 7.43 -4.70
C TYR A 133 -0.73 7.21 -5.35
N ASN A 134 -0.06 8.29 -5.74
CA ASN A 134 1.34 8.26 -6.16
C ASN A 134 2.21 8.80 -5.04
N GLU A 135 3.01 7.94 -4.41
CA GLU A 135 3.89 8.28 -3.30
C GLU A 135 5.29 8.64 -3.78
N THR A 136 6.00 9.45 -3.01
CA THR A 136 7.38 9.86 -3.25
C THR A 136 8.11 10.10 -1.94
N MET A 137 9.43 10.26 -1.97
CA MET A 137 10.19 10.62 -0.79
C MET A 137 10.24 12.12 -0.56
N GLY A 138 10.26 12.50 0.71
CA GLY A 138 10.43 13.87 1.15
C GLY A 138 11.32 13.97 2.38
N PHE A 139 11.63 15.19 2.78
CA PHE A 139 12.18 15.47 4.10
C PHE A 139 11.53 16.73 4.69
N VAL A 140 11.40 16.74 6.00
CA VAL A 140 11.04 17.91 6.80
C VAL A 140 12.29 18.46 7.43
N TYR A 141 12.31 19.78 7.68
CA TYR A 141 13.40 20.45 8.38
C TYR A 141 12.90 21.71 9.08
N ASP A 142 13.71 22.21 10.02
CA ASP A 142 13.46 23.47 10.72
C ASP A 142 13.87 24.65 9.83
N ALA A 143 12.87 25.33 9.25
CA ALA A 143 13.08 26.46 8.34
C ALA A 143 13.59 27.72 9.06
N GLU A 144 13.36 27.88 10.37
CA GLU A 144 13.92 28.98 11.15
C GLU A 144 15.44 28.83 11.28
N ARG A 145 15.91 27.59 11.45
CA ARG A 145 17.33 27.26 11.60
C ARG A 145 18.11 27.24 10.29
N PHE A 146 17.51 26.70 9.21
CA PHE A 146 18.22 26.43 7.95
C PHE A 146 17.79 27.36 6.81
N GLY A 147 16.78 28.21 7.01
CA GLY A 147 16.19 29.05 5.95
C GLY A 147 15.25 28.30 5.05
N ALA A 148 14.59 29.03 4.13
CA ALA A 148 13.55 28.49 3.27
C ALA A 148 14.08 27.86 1.95
N ASP A 149 15.37 27.99 1.66
CA ASP A 149 15.96 27.58 0.36
C ASP A 149 16.69 26.22 0.44
N VAL A 150 16.28 25.35 1.38
CA VAL A 150 16.82 23.98 1.49
C VAL A 150 16.13 23.07 0.48
N ASP A 151 16.86 22.56 -0.49
CA ASP A 151 16.37 21.72 -1.59
C ASP A 151 16.85 20.25 -1.51
N SER A 152 17.75 19.96 -0.56
CA SER A 152 18.37 18.64 -0.40
C SER A 152 18.67 18.34 1.07
N PRO A 153 18.52 17.08 1.53
CA PRO A 153 18.97 16.66 2.86
C PRO A 153 20.46 16.96 3.12
N LEU A 154 21.28 17.08 2.08
CA LEU A 154 22.71 17.42 2.21
C LEU A 154 22.93 18.80 2.85
N ALA A 155 21.99 19.73 2.74
CA ALA A 155 22.07 21.03 3.40
C ALA A 155 22.01 20.92 4.93
N LEU A 156 21.57 19.79 5.47
CA LEU A 156 21.53 19.50 6.91
C LEU A 156 22.80 18.82 7.43
N ALA A 157 23.83 18.62 6.59
CA ALA A 157 25.07 17.93 6.97
C ALA A 157 25.70 18.51 8.25
N GLY A 158 26.22 17.62 9.10
CA GLY A 158 26.74 17.96 10.42
C GLY A 158 25.67 18.10 11.51
N ASN A 159 24.41 17.81 11.20
CA ASN A 159 23.30 17.80 12.14
C ASN A 159 22.55 16.47 12.05
N LYS A 160 21.89 16.06 13.15
CA LYS A 160 21.14 14.80 13.19
C LYS A 160 19.91 14.83 12.29
N ILE A 161 19.79 13.81 11.43
CA ILE A 161 18.66 13.59 10.51
C ILE A 161 18.01 12.26 10.87
N GLY A 162 16.73 12.30 11.25
CA GLY A 162 15.98 11.12 11.61
C GLY A 162 15.48 10.36 10.37
N VAL A 163 15.48 9.03 10.47
CA VAL A 163 14.92 8.14 9.45
C VAL A 163 14.41 6.86 10.10
N GLN A 164 13.41 6.23 9.51
CA GLN A 164 13.03 4.89 9.92
C GLN A 164 14.05 3.88 9.39
N LEU A 165 14.54 3.01 10.29
CA LEU A 165 15.51 1.95 9.99
C LEU A 165 15.00 1.02 8.88
N ASP A 166 15.91 0.52 8.03
CA ASP A 166 15.66 -0.44 6.96
C ASP A 166 14.65 0.03 5.89
N THR A 167 14.57 1.36 5.68
CA THR A 167 13.70 1.96 4.64
C THR A 167 14.51 2.51 3.47
N LEU A 168 13.80 2.87 2.39
CA LEU A 168 14.39 3.58 1.24
C LEU A 168 15.07 4.89 1.67
N GLY A 169 14.48 5.62 2.63
CA GLY A 169 15.06 6.84 3.20
C GLY A 169 16.37 6.59 3.92
N ASP A 170 16.45 5.53 4.72
CA ASP A 170 17.68 5.11 5.41
C ASP A 170 18.77 4.74 4.40
N PHE A 171 18.45 3.87 3.43
CA PHE A 171 19.41 3.53 2.38
C PHE A 171 19.90 4.78 1.62
N TYR A 172 19.01 5.70 1.28
CA TYR A 172 19.37 6.92 0.57
C TYR A 172 20.27 7.83 1.39
N LEU A 173 19.92 8.16 2.64
CA LEU A 173 20.73 9.03 3.50
C LEU A 173 22.12 8.46 3.79
N THR A 174 22.23 7.14 3.97
CA THR A 174 23.49 6.48 4.32
C THR A 174 24.40 6.22 3.12
N SER A 175 23.87 6.15 1.89
CA SER A 175 24.64 5.80 0.69
C SER A 175 24.77 6.93 -0.34
N ALA A 176 23.79 7.82 -0.46
CA ALA A 176 23.85 8.96 -1.37
C ALA A 176 24.93 9.97 -0.96
N PHE A 177 25.21 10.94 -1.83
CA PHE A 177 26.18 12.01 -1.59
C PHE A 177 27.57 11.49 -1.17
N GLN A 178 27.99 10.32 -1.70
CA GLN A 178 29.24 9.65 -1.34
C GLN A 178 29.34 9.29 0.17
N GLY A 179 28.19 9.09 0.83
CA GLY A 179 28.09 8.74 2.23
C GLY A 179 28.33 9.91 3.21
N GLN A 180 28.26 11.14 2.74
CA GLN A 180 28.55 12.33 3.58
C GLN A 180 27.58 12.49 4.75
N LEU A 181 26.33 11.99 4.62
CA LEU A 181 25.32 12.09 5.69
C LEU A 181 25.31 10.87 6.63
N ARG A 182 26.11 9.83 6.38
CA ARG A 182 26.06 8.57 7.14
C ARG A 182 26.19 8.74 8.65
N GLU A 183 27.11 9.61 9.10
CA GLU A 183 27.34 9.86 10.52
C GLU A 183 26.28 10.79 11.15
N ASP A 184 25.48 11.45 10.32
CA ASP A 184 24.43 12.37 10.75
C ASP A 184 23.08 11.64 10.90
N VAL A 185 22.94 10.43 10.35
CA VAL A 185 21.71 9.65 10.40
C VAL A 185 21.44 9.11 11.80
N GLU A 186 20.22 9.30 12.29
CA GLU A 186 19.70 8.71 13.50
C GLU A 186 18.49 7.84 13.18
N HIS A 187 18.57 6.54 13.56
CA HIS A 187 17.58 5.53 13.22
C HIS A 187 16.47 5.43 14.25
N PHE A 188 15.24 5.39 13.77
CA PHE A 188 14.02 5.22 14.56
C PHE A 188 13.26 3.97 14.13
N LYS A 189 12.39 3.46 15.00
CA LYS A 189 11.53 2.31 14.68
C LYS A 189 10.36 2.68 13.77
N SER A 190 10.00 3.98 13.73
CA SER A 190 8.89 4.47 12.91
C SER A 190 9.03 5.97 12.62
N VAL A 191 8.40 6.42 11.54
CA VAL A 191 8.32 7.85 11.20
C VAL A 191 7.68 8.67 12.33
N PRO A 192 6.59 8.25 13.00
CA PRO A 192 6.06 8.99 14.15
C PRO A 192 7.05 9.16 15.31
N GLU A 193 7.94 8.21 15.56
CA GLU A 193 9.00 8.38 16.58
C GLU A 193 10.01 9.43 16.16
N ALA A 194 10.50 9.38 14.92
CA ALA A 194 11.41 10.38 14.37
C ALA A 194 10.80 11.79 14.40
N MET A 195 9.53 11.93 14.01
CA MET A 195 8.82 13.21 14.02
C MET A 195 8.61 13.76 15.45
N ARG A 196 8.44 12.90 16.46
CA ARG A 196 8.41 13.35 17.86
C ARG A 196 9.77 13.87 18.33
N ALA A 197 10.87 13.22 17.95
CA ALA A 197 12.22 13.70 18.25
C ALA A 197 12.51 15.04 17.53
N PHE A 198 12.11 15.14 16.26
CA PHE A 198 12.20 16.38 15.50
C PHE A 198 11.44 17.55 16.17
N ASN A 199 10.19 17.32 16.57
CA ASN A 199 9.38 18.35 17.23
C ASN A 199 9.94 18.81 18.60
N LYS A 200 10.79 18.00 19.24
CA LYS A 200 11.53 18.37 20.45
C LYS A 200 12.83 19.13 20.15
N GLY A 201 13.18 19.33 18.87
CA GLY A 201 14.45 19.96 18.47
C GLY A 201 15.68 19.05 18.58
N GLU A 202 15.49 17.74 18.75
CA GLU A 202 16.58 16.76 18.84
C GLU A 202 17.22 16.46 17.47
N LEU A 203 16.44 16.71 16.38
CA LEU A 203 16.82 16.47 14.98
C LEU A 203 16.75 17.77 14.17
N ALA A 204 17.59 17.88 13.15
CA ALA A 204 17.56 18.95 12.15
C ALA A 204 16.49 18.71 11.07
N GLY A 205 16.15 17.46 10.83
CA GLY A 205 15.12 17.04 9.89
C GLY A 205 14.80 15.55 9.99
N VAL A 206 13.78 15.13 9.25
CA VAL A 206 13.37 13.71 9.10
C VAL A 206 13.13 13.42 7.64
N MET A 207 13.63 12.29 7.14
CA MET A 207 13.36 11.79 5.79
C MET A 207 12.40 10.59 5.85
N ALA A 208 11.31 10.65 5.06
CA ALA A 208 10.33 9.58 4.97
C ALA A 208 9.48 9.72 3.68
N PRO A 209 8.54 8.81 3.39
CA PRO A 209 7.52 9.02 2.39
C PRO A 209 6.76 10.34 2.61
N LEU A 210 6.52 11.07 1.53
CA LEU A 210 5.99 12.44 1.60
C LEU A 210 4.59 12.47 2.24
N GLY A 211 3.75 11.47 1.95
CA GLY A 211 2.42 11.33 2.56
C GLY A 211 2.48 11.22 4.08
N GLU A 212 3.42 10.41 4.62
CA GLU A 212 3.63 10.29 6.07
C GLU A 212 4.09 11.60 6.69
N LEU A 213 5.05 12.29 6.06
CA LEU A 213 5.53 13.57 6.56
C LEU A 213 4.44 14.63 6.56
N ARG A 214 3.63 14.73 5.51
CA ARG A 214 2.51 15.67 5.41
C ARG A 214 1.48 15.43 6.51
N GLY A 215 1.06 14.17 6.69
CA GLY A 215 0.14 13.81 7.76
C GLY A 215 0.71 14.10 9.15
N ALA A 216 1.99 13.77 9.39
CA ALA A 216 2.64 14.05 10.65
C ALA A 216 2.73 15.55 10.96
N VAL A 217 3.14 16.38 9.98
CA VAL A 217 3.20 17.85 10.16
C VAL A 217 1.81 18.45 10.40
N ASN A 218 0.77 17.95 9.72
CA ASN A 218 -0.60 18.40 9.95
C ASN A 218 -1.07 18.15 11.40
N MET A 219 -0.47 17.16 12.10
CA MET A 219 -0.73 16.89 13.52
C MET A 219 0.13 17.73 14.48
N LEU A 220 1.11 18.49 13.97
CA LEU A 220 2.00 19.31 14.76
C LEU A 220 1.59 20.77 14.65
N GLU A 221 1.47 21.45 15.81
CA GLU A 221 1.20 22.91 15.88
C GLU A 221 2.53 23.70 15.78
N ASN A 222 3.31 23.46 14.69
CA ASN A 222 4.61 24.13 14.50
C ASN A 222 4.68 24.75 13.09
N GLU A 223 4.66 26.06 13.00
CA GLU A 223 4.69 26.83 11.75
C GLU A 223 6.11 26.95 11.13
N ASN A 224 7.17 26.56 11.86
CA ASN A 224 8.55 26.70 11.42
C ASN A 224 9.05 25.46 10.64
N ILE A 225 8.15 24.52 10.35
CA ILE A 225 8.47 23.28 9.63
C ILE A 225 8.26 23.51 8.12
N ASP A 226 9.28 23.24 7.33
CA ASP A 226 9.14 23.14 5.88
C ASP A 226 9.30 21.69 5.41
N ILE A 227 8.64 21.36 4.33
CA ILE A 227 8.64 20.03 3.72
C ILE A 227 9.08 20.14 2.26
N ARG A 228 10.07 19.33 1.89
CA ARG A 228 10.54 19.25 0.50
C ARG A 228 10.41 17.82 -0.02
N GLN A 229 9.95 17.72 -1.27
CA GLN A 229 10.08 16.48 -2.03
C GLN A 229 11.54 16.26 -2.39
N VAL A 230 12.03 15.02 -2.30
CA VAL A 230 13.39 14.64 -2.64
C VAL A 230 13.41 13.93 -3.99
N GLN A 231 14.31 14.39 -4.88
CA GLN A 231 14.70 13.62 -6.05
C GLN A 231 15.80 12.63 -5.62
N LEU A 232 15.51 11.34 -5.67
CA LEU A 232 16.44 10.28 -5.27
C LEU A 232 17.52 10.09 -6.34
N THR A 233 18.51 10.97 -6.35
CA THR A 233 19.59 10.96 -7.34
C THR A 233 20.34 9.63 -7.30
N GLY A 234 20.47 8.99 -8.46
CA GLY A 234 21.12 7.67 -8.59
C GLY A 234 20.15 6.49 -8.48
N LEU A 235 18.88 6.71 -8.16
CA LEU A 235 17.84 5.68 -8.24
C LEU A 235 17.02 5.86 -9.52
N TYR A 236 16.60 4.73 -10.08
CA TYR A 236 15.83 4.72 -11.33
C TYR A 236 14.40 5.26 -11.13
N GLN A 237 13.83 5.03 -9.96
CA GLN A 237 12.46 5.39 -9.63
C GLN A 237 12.42 6.35 -8.44
N ASN A 238 11.72 7.46 -8.58
CA ASN A 238 11.58 8.50 -7.56
C ASN A 238 10.20 8.53 -6.90
N ASP A 239 9.26 7.79 -7.46
CA ASP A 239 7.88 7.68 -6.99
C ASP A 239 7.34 6.27 -7.26
N TRP A 240 6.26 5.92 -6.60
CA TRP A 240 5.57 4.65 -6.79
C TRP A 240 4.09 4.79 -6.54
N ASP A 241 3.30 4.03 -7.30
CA ASP A 241 1.87 3.98 -7.09
C ASP A 241 1.52 3.02 -5.94
N VAL A 242 0.52 3.41 -5.17
CA VAL A 242 -0.08 2.63 -4.08
C VAL A 242 -1.51 2.29 -4.44
N GLY A 243 -1.89 1.04 -4.25
CA GLY A 243 -3.20 0.51 -4.59
C GLY A 243 -3.69 -0.55 -3.62
N LEU A 244 -4.49 -1.47 -4.12
CA LEU A 244 -5.01 -2.57 -3.32
C LEU A 244 -4.72 -3.93 -3.98
N ALA A 245 -4.75 -4.98 -3.17
CA ALA A 245 -4.61 -6.37 -3.60
C ALA A 245 -5.78 -7.22 -3.06
N ILE A 246 -6.24 -8.15 -3.89
CA ILE A 246 -7.19 -9.20 -3.54
C ILE A 246 -6.59 -10.56 -3.88
N LYS A 247 -7.17 -11.64 -3.36
CA LYS A 247 -6.79 -13.00 -3.78
C LYS A 247 -7.06 -13.20 -5.27
N ALA A 248 -6.10 -13.75 -6.00
CA ALA A 248 -6.24 -14.11 -7.40
C ALA A 248 -7.40 -15.10 -7.63
N GLY A 249 -7.98 -15.06 -8.83
CA GLY A 249 -9.11 -15.93 -9.19
C GLY A 249 -10.51 -15.39 -8.79
N ASN A 250 -10.61 -14.09 -8.46
CA ASN A 250 -11.87 -13.42 -8.13
C ASN A 250 -12.13 -12.23 -9.10
N PRO A 251 -12.44 -12.49 -10.37
CA PRO A 251 -12.51 -11.44 -11.38
C PRO A 251 -13.68 -10.47 -11.16
N GLU A 252 -14.82 -10.92 -10.61
CA GLU A 252 -15.96 -10.05 -10.34
C GLU A 252 -15.69 -9.10 -9.19
N LEU A 253 -15.02 -9.57 -8.12
CA LEU A 253 -14.56 -8.70 -7.04
C LEU A 253 -13.52 -7.71 -7.54
N ALA A 254 -12.57 -8.15 -8.38
CA ALA A 254 -11.57 -7.28 -9.00
C ALA A 254 -12.23 -6.16 -9.79
N GLN A 255 -13.21 -6.50 -10.63
CA GLN A 255 -13.95 -5.53 -11.43
C GLN A 255 -14.73 -4.55 -10.55
N ALA A 256 -15.49 -5.06 -9.57
CA ALA A 256 -16.31 -4.23 -8.69
C ALA A 256 -15.49 -3.23 -7.86
N LEU A 257 -14.34 -3.66 -7.29
CA LEU A 257 -13.44 -2.77 -6.56
C LEU A 257 -12.70 -1.80 -7.47
N GLY A 258 -12.31 -2.22 -8.68
CA GLY A 258 -11.70 -1.37 -9.69
C GLY A 258 -12.62 -0.24 -10.16
N ASP A 259 -13.89 -0.57 -10.43
CA ASP A 259 -14.93 0.39 -10.81
C ASP A 259 -15.20 1.36 -9.66
N ALA A 260 -15.34 0.85 -8.43
CA ALA A 260 -15.53 1.66 -7.24
C ALA A 260 -14.38 2.66 -7.04
N MET A 261 -13.13 2.21 -7.17
CA MET A 261 -11.96 3.10 -7.06
C MET A 261 -11.92 4.15 -8.17
N THR A 262 -12.28 3.76 -9.39
CA THR A 262 -12.37 4.70 -10.53
C THR A 262 -13.43 5.77 -10.27
N GLU A 263 -14.59 5.39 -9.72
CA GLU A 263 -15.64 6.35 -9.37
C GLU A 263 -15.22 7.27 -8.22
N LEU A 264 -14.57 6.74 -7.16
CA LEU A 264 -14.05 7.56 -6.06
C LEU A 264 -13.05 8.61 -6.56
N ARG A 265 -12.19 8.22 -7.50
CA ARG A 265 -11.25 9.15 -8.14
C ARG A 265 -11.97 10.18 -9.00
N GLY A 266 -12.88 9.74 -9.89
CA GLY A 266 -13.59 10.61 -10.83
C GLY A 266 -14.56 11.59 -10.17
N SER A 267 -15.09 11.26 -9.00
CA SER A 267 -15.96 12.14 -8.21
C SER A 267 -15.22 13.17 -7.34
N GLY A 268 -13.90 13.08 -7.22
CA GLY A 268 -13.11 13.90 -6.30
C GLY A 268 -13.10 13.39 -4.85
N ARG A 269 -13.78 12.27 -4.54
CA ARG A 269 -13.87 11.74 -3.19
C ARG A 269 -12.51 11.35 -2.60
N LEU A 270 -11.58 10.85 -3.42
CA LEU A 270 -10.21 10.58 -2.96
C LEU A 270 -9.52 11.86 -2.52
N GLU A 271 -9.62 12.94 -3.32
CA GLU A 271 -9.02 14.23 -2.96
C GLU A 271 -9.58 14.78 -1.64
N GLU A 272 -10.89 14.67 -1.41
CA GLU A 272 -11.51 15.04 -0.13
C GLU A 272 -10.92 14.23 1.03
N ILE A 273 -10.87 12.88 0.91
CA ILE A 273 -10.30 12.01 1.95
C ILE A 273 -8.86 12.41 2.28
N PHE A 274 -8.01 12.60 1.26
CA PHE A 274 -6.61 12.98 1.49
C PHE A 274 -6.49 14.35 2.17
N ASN A 275 -7.29 15.32 1.76
CA ASN A 275 -7.30 16.67 2.35
C ASN A 275 -7.71 16.66 3.82
N ASP A 276 -8.64 15.79 4.23
CA ASP A 276 -9.06 15.64 5.63
C ASP A 276 -7.90 15.27 6.56
N TYR A 277 -6.83 14.64 6.02
CA TYR A 277 -5.61 14.28 6.75
C TYR A 277 -4.41 15.20 6.46
N GLY A 278 -4.62 16.31 5.75
CA GLY A 278 -3.56 17.27 5.41
C GLY A 278 -2.55 16.76 4.38
N VAL A 279 -2.89 15.71 3.64
CA VAL A 279 -2.05 15.14 2.59
C VAL A 279 -2.57 15.58 1.21
N PRO A 280 -1.83 16.39 0.45
CA PRO A 280 -2.23 16.74 -0.91
C PRO A 280 -2.36 15.49 -1.79
N TYR A 281 -3.51 15.33 -2.43
CA TYR A 281 -3.76 14.19 -3.30
C TYR A 281 -2.83 14.21 -4.53
N ARG A 282 -2.18 13.09 -4.80
CA ARG A 282 -1.34 12.86 -5.99
C ARG A 282 -1.93 11.67 -6.76
N SER A 283 -2.44 11.95 -7.96
CA SER A 283 -3.02 10.89 -8.81
C SER A 283 -1.95 9.87 -9.19
N PRO A 284 -2.27 8.57 -9.22
CA PRO A 284 -1.42 7.54 -9.81
C PRO A 284 -1.00 7.85 -11.25
N THR A 285 0.16 7.34 -11.66
CA THR A 285 0.77 7.55 -12.99
C THR A 285 0.29 6.56 -14.04
#